data_2c9dddcd6ab3be909441e41fb46042a5
#
_entry.id   2c9dddcd6ab3be909441e41fb46042a5
#
_cell.length_a   1.000
_cell.length_b   1.000
_cell.length_c   1.000
_cell.angle_alpha   90.00
_cell.angle_beta   90.00
_cell.angle_gamma   90.00
#
_symmetry.space_group_name_H-M   'P 1'
#
loop_
_entity.id
_entity.type
_entity.pdbx_description
1 polymer ?
#
loop_
_entity_poly.entity_id
_entity_poly.type
_entity_poly.pdbx_seq_one_letter_code
_entity_poly.pdbx_strand_id
1 'polypeptide(L)'
;LFLKEGVQFKQRSVHETLLIPSEHSLTLTSGLDHYSWRDYKHLVSKHTEYAALSASDKFAAGKSSNLMYAYLRLVTDFLQQYVLRLGFLDGWRGLLMAGVLGQYAFHKYACLWSMNQRDSVSKDTH
;
A
#
# COMPACT_ATOMS: atom_id res chain seq x y z
N LEU A 1 1.87 -23.92 8.23
CA LEU A 1 1.09 -24.28 9.42
C LEU A 1 1.87 -23.90 10.66
N PHE A 2 1.22 -23.31 11.66
CA PHE A 2 1.83 -22.94 12.95
C PHE A 2 0.85 -23.19 14.10
N LEU A 3 1.38 -23.41 15.28
CA LEU A 3 0.59 -23.54 16.51
C LEU A 3 0.12 -22.16 16.95
N LYS A 4 -1.15 -22.02 17.31
CA LYS A 4 -1.79 -20.74 17.66
C LYS A 4 -1.28 -20.16 19.00
N GLU A 5 -0.76 -21.00 19.88
CA GLU A 5 -0.23 -20.58 21.19
C GLU A 5 1.11 -19.85 21.02
N GLY A 6 1.21 -18.62 21.55
CA GLY A 6 2.43 -17.80 21.50
C GLY A 6 2.62 -16.96 20.24
N VAL A 7 1.67 -16.98 19.29
CA VAL A 7 1.72 -16.15 18.09
C VAL A 7 1.11 -14.78 18.34
N GLN A 8 1.88 -13.72 18.09
CA GLN A 8 1.42 -12.35 18.20
C GLN A 8 1.40 -11.67 16.83
N PHE A 9 0.34 -10.91 16.56
CA PHE A 9 0.26 -10.03 15.39
C PHE A 9 0.98 -8.72 15.70
N LYS A 10 1.89 -8.30 14.84
CA LYS A 10 2.39 -6.93 14.84
C LYS A 10 1.31 -6.05 14.21
N GLN A 11 0.62 -5.25 15.04
CA GLN A 11 -0.41 -4.33 14.57
C GLN A 11 0.19 -3.31 13.60
N ARG A 12 -0.16 -3.43 12.34
CA ARG A 12 0.03 -2.43 11.28
C ARG A 12 -1.24 -2.38 10.45
N SER A 13 -1.68 -1.18 10.07
CA SER A 13 -2.95 -0.99 9.37
C SER A 13 -3.02 -1.62 7.99
N VAL A 14 -1.89 -1.93 7.36
CA VAL A 14 -1.84 -2.43 5.97
C VAL A 14 -1.08 -3.76 5.82
N HIS A 15 -0.13 -4.06 6.67
CA HIS A 15 0.66 -5.29 6.61
C HIS A 15 0.78 -5.91 8.00
N GLU A 16 -0.17 -6.76 8.34
CA GLU A 16 -0.07 -7.61 9.53
C GLU A 16 1.04 -8.64 9.32
N THR A 17 2.00 -8.64 10.22
CA THR A 17 3.07 -9.64 10.21
C THR A 17 2.92 -10.52 11.44
N LEU A 18 2.87 -11.83 11.22
CA LEU A 18 2.91 -12.81 12.28
C LEU A 18 4.34 -12.95 12.78
N LEU A 19 4.55 -12.79 14.07
CA LEU A 19 5.79 -13.14 14.75
C LEU A 19 5.69 -14.61 15.15
N ILE A 20 6.28 -15.50 14.35
CA ILE A 20 6.32 -16.93 14.57
C ILE A 20 7.73 -17.31 14.96
N PRO A 21 7.96 -17.98 16.10
CA PRO A 21 9.25 -18.59 16.41
C PRO A 21 9.63 -19.58 15.29
N SER A 22 10.84 -19.51 14.80
CA SER A 22 11.33 -20.31 13.66
C SER A 22 11.27 -21.82 13.92
N GLU A 23 11.31 -22.24 15.18
CA GLU A 23 11.26 -23.62 15.62
C GLU A 23 9.89 -24.31 15.43
N HIS A 24 8.83 -23.52 15.17
CA HIS A 24 7.45 -24.00 15.05
C HIS A 24 6.84 -23.74 13.66
N SER A 25 7.66 -23.48 12.66
CA SER A 25 7.21 -23.21 11.29
C SER A 25 7.59 -24.31 10.32
N LEU A 26 6.63 -24.77 9.52
CA LEU A 26 6.84 -25.70 8.41
C LEU A 26 6.59 -24.97 7.09
N THR A 27 7.55 -25.06 6.18
CA THR A 27 7.38 -24.57 4.82
C THR A 27 6.70 -25.64 3.96
N LEU A 28 5.54 -25.30 3.38
CA LEU A 28 4.86 -26.16 2.42
C LEU A 28 5.50 -25.97 1.04
N THR A 29 5.76 -27.07 0.36
CA THR A 29 6.32 -27.08 -1.00
C THR A 29 5.24 -26.96 -2.09
N SER A 30 3.97 -27.14 -1.72
CA SER A 30 2.84 -26.94 -2.63
C SER A 30 2.50 -25.47 -2.76
N GLY A 31 2.40 -24.97 -3.98
CA GLY A 31 1.90 -23.63 -4.28
C GLY A 31 0.42 -23.51 -3.91
N LEU A 32 0.05 -22.39 -3.33
CA LEU A 32 -1.35 -22.00 -3.13
C LEU A 32 -1.71 -20.97 -4.19
N ASP A 33 -2.71 -21.28 -5.01
CA ASP A 33 -3.27 -20.29 -5.94
C ASP A 33 -4.00 -19.20 -5.15
N HIS A 34 -3.46 -17.99 -5.18
CA HIS A 34 -4.02 -16.85 -4.47
C HIS A 34 -4.62 -15.84 -5.46
N TYR A 35 -5.94 -15.81 -5.57
CA TYR A 35 -6.66 -14.83 -6.36
C TYR A 35 -6.84 -13.55 -5.53
N SER A 36 -5.93 -12.60 -5.69
CA SER A 36 -5.89 -11.35 -4.89
C SER A 36 -7.04 -10.40 -5.19
N TRP A 37 -7.61 -10.44 -6.40
CA TRP A 37 -8.74 -9.64 -6.84
C TRP A 37 -9.58 -10.37 -7.89
N ARG A 38 -10.89 -10.07 -7.89
CA ARG A 38 -11.87 -10.71 -8.80
C ARG A 38 -11.94 -10.00 -10.16
N ASP A 39 -11.84 -8.68 -10.16
CA ASP A 39 -11.95 -7.82 -11.32
C ASP A 39 -11.18 -6.50 -11.10
N TYR A 40 -11.14 -5.67 -12.14
CA TYR A 40 -10.45 -4.37 -12.10
C TYR A 40 -11.04 -3.42 -11.05
N LYS A 41 -12.37 -3.38 -10.90
CA LYS A 41 -13.04 -2.54 -9.91
C LYS A 41 -12.60 -2.92 -8.49
N HIS A 42 -12.59 -4.21 -8.19
CA HIS A 42 -12.12 -4.73 -6.90
C HIS A 42 -10.64 -4.40 -6.64
N LEU A 43 -9.79 -4.52 -7.69
CA LEU A 43 -8.38 -4.14 -7.64
C LEU A 43 -8.22 -2.66 -7.23
N VAL A 44 -8.89 -1.73 -7.92
CA VAL A 44 -8.79 -0.29 -7.69
C VAL A 44 -9.35 0.09 -6.32
N SER A 45 -10.54 -0.41 -5.94
CA SER A 45 -11.13 -0.16 -4.62
C SER A 45 -10.17 -0.55 -3.50
N LYS A 46 -9.64 -1.76 -3.56
CA LYS A 46 -8.71 -2.27 -2.55
C LYS A 46 -7.44 -1.42 -2.44
N HIS A 47 -6.88 -0.99 -3.58
CA HIS A 47 -5.70 -0.11 -3.58
C HIS A 47 -6.00 1.28 -3.02
N THR A 48 -7.19 1.82 -3.30
CA THR A 48 -7.61 3.13 -2.76
C THR A 48 -7.81 3.07 -1.24
N GLU A 49 -8.43 2.01 -0.73
CA GLU A 49 -8.58 1.78 0.72
C GLU A 49 -7.22 1.64 1.42
N TYR A 50 -6.32 0.85 0.86
CA TYR A 50 -4.97 0.71 1.41
C TYR A 50 -4.15 2.00 1.33
N ALA A 51 -4.36 2.83 0.31
CA ALA A 51 -3.74 4.13 0.21
C ALA A 51 -4.18 5.06 1.36
N ALA A 52 -5.50 5.07 1.67
CA ALA A 52 -6.05 5.86 2.76
C ALA A 52 -5.53 5.37 4.14
N LEU A 53 -5.51 4.05 4.38
CA LEU A 53 -4.94 3.49 5.61
C LEU A 53 -3.45 3.83 5.76
N SER A 54 -2.66 3.68 4.70
CA SER A 54 -1.24 4.07 4.70
C SER A 54 -1.02 5.55 4.94
N ALA A 55 -1.93 6.42 4.46
CA ALA A 55 -1.88 7.84 4.72
C ALA A 55 -2.16 8.15 6.20
N SER A 56 -3.15 7.48 6.81
CA SER A 56 -3.46 7.61 8.23
C SER A 56 -2.29 7.22 9.12
N ASP A 57 -1.61 6.10 8.82
CA ASP A 57 -0.41 5.68 9.55
C ASP A 57 0.72 6.71 9.47
N LYS A 58 0.91 7.29 8.27
CA LYS A 58 1.91 8.35 8.07
C LYS A 58 1.55 9.62 8.80
N PHE A 59 0.27 10.02 8.81
CA PHE A 59 -0.23 11.17 9.53
C PHE A 59 -0.04 10.99 11.04
N ALA A 60 -0.40 9.83 11.60
CA ALA A 60 -0.17 9.50 13.01
C ALA A 60 1.31 9.50 13.38
N ALA A 61 2.20 9.20 12.43
CA ALA A 61 3.65 9.29 12.59
C ALA A 61 4.20 10.73 12.38
N GLY A 62 3.35 11.77 12.33
CA GLY A 62 3.73 13.17 12.15
C GLY A 62 4.30 13.52 10.78
N LYS A 63 4.08 12.68 9.76
CA LYS A 63 4.56 12.97 8.39
C LYS A 63 3.61 13.91 7.67
N SER A 64 4.20 14.75 6.82
CA SER A 64 3.46 15.66 5.95
C SER A 64 3.69 15.33 4.47
N SER A 65 2.81 15.84 3.62
CA SER A 65 2.91 15.76 2.18
C SER A 65 2.38 17.03 1.53
N ASN A 66 2.67 17.19 0.25
CA ASN A 66 2.06 18.20 -0.60
C ASN A 66 1.60 17.57 -1.92
N LEU A 67 0.73 18.27 -2.64
CA LEU A 67 0.11 17.74 -3.85
C LEU A 67 1.13 17.52 -4.97
N MET A 68 2.14 18.39 -5.09
CA MET A 68 3.23 18.22 -6.06
C MET A 68 4.01 16.92 -5.80
N TYR A 69 4.30 16.62 -4.54
CA TYR A 69 4.95 15.36 -4.16
C TYR A 69 4.07 14.14 -4.49
N ALA A 70 2.75 14.25 -4.31
CA ALA A 70 1.83 13.17 -4.69
C ALA A 70 1.91 12.87 -6.21
N TYR A 71 1.92 13.90 -7.06
CA TYR A 71 2.10 13.73 -8.51
C TYR A 71 3.48 13.16 -8.87
N LEU A 72 4.53 13.65 -8.22
CA LEU A 72 5.88 13.10 -8.43
C LEU A 72 5.91 11.59 -8.10
N ARG A 73 5.27 11.20 -7.00
CA ARG A 73 5.18 9.78 -6.60
C ARG A 73 4.37 8.94 -7.59
N LEU A 74 3.31 9.48 -8.18
CA LEU A 74 2.59 8.80 -9.26
C LEU A 74 3.54 8.44 -10.41
N VAL A 75 4.28 9.43 -10.89
CA VAL A 75 5.18 9.25 -12.04
C VAL A 75 6.34 8.30 -11.69
N THR A 76 6.98 8.51 -10.54
CA THR A 76 8.14 7.69 -10.14
C THR A 76 7.75 6.25 -9.88
N ASP A 77 6.62 5.99 -9.21
CA ASP A 77 6.17 4.64 -8.91
C ASP A 77 5.69 3.92 -10.20
N PHE A 78 5.04 4.65 -11.13
CA PHE A 78 4.71 4.13 -12.45
C PHE A 78 5.97 3.72 -13.22
N LEU A 79 6.96 4.61 -13.33
CA LEU A 79 8.21 4.34 -14.03
C LEU A 79 8.99 3.20 -13.39
N GLN A 80 9.01 3.15 -12.06
CA GLN A 80 9.65 2.06 -11.32
C GLN A 80 9.04 0.71 -11.67
N GLN A 81 7.71 0.61 -11.72
CA GLN A 81 7.03 -0.64 -12.05
C GLN A 81 7.16 -1.00 -13.53
N TYR A 82 6.95 -0.03 -14.40
CA TYR A 82 6.91 -0.28 -15.85
C TYR A 82 8.29 -0.49 -16.45
N VAL A 83 9.26 0.35 -16.05
CA VAL A 83 10.62 0.33 -16.63
C VAL A 83 11.58 -0.48 -15.77
N LEU A 84 11.78 -0.10 -14.49
CA LEU A 84 12.83 -0.72 -13.67
C LEU A 84 12.52 -2.17 -13.26
N ARG A 85 11.23 -2.49 -13.10
CA ARG A 85 10.78 -3.87 -12.83
C ARG A 85 10.38 -4.63 -14.09
N LEU A 86 10.71 -4.08 -15.25
CA LEU A 86 10.48 -4.71 -16.55
C LEU A 86 9.00 -5.04 -16.83
N GLY A 87 8.07 -4.26 -16.24
CA GLY A 87 6.64 -4.46 -16.43
C GLY A 87 6.20 -4.38 -17.90
N PHE A 88 6.98 -3.69 -18.76
CA PHE A 88 6.72 -3.62 -20.21
C PHE A 88 6.84 -5.00 -20.89
N LEU A 89 7.56 -5.96 -20.31
CA LEU A 89 7.63 -7.34 -20.83
C LEU A 89 6.31 -8.09 -20.67
N ASP A 90 5.49 -7.72 -19.69
CA ASP A 90 4.14 -8.29 -19.48
C ASP A 90 3.07 -7.63 -20.37
N GLY A 91 3.49 -6.81 -21.34
CA GLY A 91 2.62 -6.13 -22.28
C GLY A 91 1.57 -5.23 -21.59
N TRP A 92 0.32 -5.31 -22.06
CA TRP A 92 -0.75 -4.46 -21.50
C TRP A 92 -1.06 -4.73 -20.02
N ARG A 93 -0.80 -5.94 -19.51
CA ARG A 93 -0.99 -6.29 -18.09
C ARG A 93 -0.01 -5.53 -17.21
N GLY A 94 1.25 -5.49 -17.60
CA GLY A 94 2.27 -4.73 -16.90
C GLY A 94 2.02 -3.22 -16.94
N LEU A 95 1.52 -2.69 -18.07
CA LEU A 95 1.11 -1.29 -18.18
C LEU A 95 -0.06 -0.98 -17.22
N LEU A 96 -1.08 -1.84 -17.19
CA LEU A 96 -2.23 -1.69 -16.29
C LEU A 96 -1.78 -1.67 -14.82
N MET A 97 -0.95 -2.63 -14.42
CA MET A 97 -0.45 -2.73 -13.04
C MET A 97 0.42 -1.54 -12.66
N ALA A 98 1.29 -1.08 -13.55
CA ALA A 98 2.09 0.12 -13.31
C ALA A 98 1.21 1.36 -13.10
N GLY A 99 0.13 1.50 -13.89
CA GLY A 99 -0.86 2.57 -13.71
C GLY A 99 -1.56 2.50 -12.36
N VAL A 100 -2.04 1.33 -11.95
CA VAL A 100 -2.71 1.14 -10.64
C VAL A 100 -1.77 1.44 -9.48
N LEU A 101 -0.51 1.01 -9.54
CA LEU A 101 0.46 1.26 -8.48
C LEU A 101 0.92 2.73 -8.42
N GLY A 102 1.03 3.40 -9.56
CA GLY A 102 1.25 4.84 -9.62
C GLY A 102 0.07 5.61 -8.99
N GLN A 103 -1.16 5.25 -9.31
CA GLN A 103 -2.37 5.82 -8.70
C GLN A 103 -2.43 5.55 -7.20
N TYR A 104 -2.08 4.36 -6.74
CA TYR A 104 -1.97 4.05 -5.32
C TYR A 104 -1.02 5.01 -4.59
N ALA A 105 0.15 5.26 -5.16
CA ALA A 105 1.11 6.19 -4.60
C ALA A 105 0.55 7.62 -4.55
N PHE A 106 -0.10 8.07 -5.63
CA PHE A 106 -0.77 9.37 -5.67
C PHE A 106 -1.82 9.50 -4.56
N HIS A 107 -2.76 8.57 -4.49
CA HIS A 107 -3.85 8.60 -3.49
C HIS A 107 -3.31 8.62 -2.07
N LYS A 108 -2.30 7.82 -1.77
CA LYS A 108 -1.65 7.80 -0.45
C LYS A 108 -1.13 9.18 -0.02
N TYR A 109 -0.42 9.87 -0.89
CA TYR A 109 0.16 11.17 -0.54
C TYR A 109 -0.83 12.32 -0.67
N ALA A 110 -1.82 12.22 -1.55
CA ALA A 110 -2.92 13.19 -1.63
C ALA A 110 -3.83 13.11 -0.39
N CYS A 111 -4.15 11.91 0.09
CA CYS A 111 -4.87 11.74 1.37
C CYS A 111 -4.08 12.31 2.54
N LEU A 112 -2.78 12.03 2.62
CA LEU A 112 -1.93 12.58 3.66
C LEU A 112 -1.90 14.12 3.63
N TRP A 113 -1.77 14.71 2.45
CA TRP A 113 -1.86 16.17 2.27
C TRP A 113 -3.21 16.71 2.76
N SER A 114 -4.32 16.09 2.39
CA SER A 114 -5.67 16.50 2.82
C SER A 114 -5.83 16.45 4.35
N MET A 115 -5.26 15.43 5.01
CA MET A 115 -5.26 15.31 6.48
C MET A 115 -4.45 16.44 7.11
N ASN A 116 -3.27 16.77 6.58
CA ASN A 116 -2.45 17.87 7.08
C ASN A 116 -3.17 19.23 6.95
N GLN A 117 -3.89 19.47 5.84
CA GLN A 117 -4.66 20.71 5.66
C GLN A 117 -5.79 20.85 6.70
N ARG A 118 -6.51 19.78 6.98
CA ARG A 118 -7.57 19.79 8.01
C ARG A 118 -7.02 20.06 9.41
N ASP A 119 -5.88 19.48 9.76
CA ASP A 119 -5.22 19.70 11.05
C ASP A 119 -4.74 21.16 11.20
N SER A 120 -4.20 21.76 10.15
CA SER A 120 -3.78 23.17 10.18
C SER A 120 -4.96 24.12 10.37
N VAL A 121 -6.04 23.95 9.63
CA VAL A 121 -7.25 24.77 9.77
C VAL A 121 -7.85 24.66 11.18
N SER A 122 -7.85 23.46 11.77
CA SER A 122 -8.35 23.26 13.14
C SER A 122 -7.51 23.98 14.21
N LYS A 123 -6.20 24.13 13.97
CA LYS A 123 -5.29 24.83 14.91
C LYS A 123 -5.39 26.35 14.79
N ASP A 124 -5.74 26.88 13.62
CA ASP A 124 -5.88 28.32 13.41
C ASP A 124 -7.22 28.87 13.92
N THR A 125 -8.17 28.01 14.31
CA THR A 125 -9.52 28.39 14.77
C THR A 125 -9.63 28.42 16.32
N HIS A 126 -8.57 28.13 17.04
CA HIS A 126 -8.46 28.17 18.51
C HIS A 126 -7.42 29.20 18.96
#